data_840cf6073057cfa08284ed792fa6f798
#
_entry.id   840cf6073057cfa08284ed792fa6f798
#
_cell.length_a   1.000
_cell.length_b   1.000
_cell.length_c   1.000
_cell.angle_alpha   90.00
_cell.angle_beta   90.00
_cell.angle_gamma   90.00
#
_symmetry.space_group_name_H-M   'P 1'
#
loop_
_entity.id
_entity.type
_entity.pdbx_description
1 polymer ?
#
loop_
_entity_poly.entity_id
_entity_poly.type
_entity_poly.pdbx_seq_one_letter_code
_entity_poly.pdbx_strand_id
1 'polypeptide(L)'
;MKDNLTNNKFLGNLAFILHAHLPYVRKNEKNSLEEDWFFQAVLECYIPLVRVLEESIKLEPDNAKLTISLSPTLISLFQSAELQMKFPEWINTRIKLLEELPEKQRNASQFLLKNMSDQLNYWEKYSGNILNRFKYLLDSGCLDIITCAATHGYLPILRENPETVIGQIKTAVRHHQSTFNVKPLGIWLPECAYYENLDI
;
A
#
# COMPACT_ATOMS: atom_id res chain seq x y z
N MET A 1 49.49 -17.33 -10.58
CA MET A 1 48.12 -16.89 -10.83
C MET A 1 47.21 -17.85 -10.12
N LYS A 2 46.66 -17.47 -9.00
CA LYS A 2 45.69 -18.29 -8.25
C LYS A 2 44.32 -17.67 -8.54
N ASP A 3 43.51 -18.37 -9.33
CA ASP A 3 42.13 -18.06 -9.56
C ASP A 3 41.35 -18.24 -8.25
N ASN A 4 41.12 -17.13 -7.55
CA ASN A 4 40.13 -17.10 -6.49
C ASN A 4 38.73 -17.05 -7.11
N LEU A 5 38.30 -18.20 -7.61
CA LEU A 5 36.87 -18.47 -7.80
C LEU A 5 36.24 -18.52 -6.41
N THR A 6 35.72 -17.38 -5.97
CA THR A 6 34.78 -17.37 -4.85
C THR A 6 33.57 -18.21 -5.28
N ASN A 7 33.51 -19.43 -4.79
CA ASN A 7 32.34 -20.28 -4.84
C ASN A 7 31.24 -19.57 -4.03
N ASN A 8 30.50 -18.68 -4.66
CA ASN A 8 29.26 -18.12 -4.10
C ASN A 8 28.26 -19.27 -4.02
N LYS A 9 28.30 -20.00 -2.92
CA LYS A 9 27.35 -21.07 -2.64
C LYS A 9 25.98 -20.43 -2.46
N PHE A 10 25.11 -20.60 -3.45
CA PHE A 10 23.71 -20.18 -3.34
C PHE A 10 23.08 -20.88 -2.12
N LEU A 11 22.65 -20.10 -1.13
CA LEU A 11 22.13 -20.62 0.13
C LEU A 11 20.60 -20.72 0.16
N GLY A 12 19.92 -19.94 -0.68
CA GLY A 12 18.45 -19.90 -0.73
C GLY A 12 17.93 -18.56 -1.22
N ASN A 13 16.61 -18.43 -1.27
CA ASN A 13 15.90 -17.20 -1.58
C ASN A 13 15.18 -16.69 -0.35
N LEU A 14 15.10 -15.37 -0.22
CA LEU A 14 14.24 -14.69 0.75
C LEU A 14 13.24 -13.81 -0.01
N ALA A 15 11.94 -14.02 0.24
CA ALA A 15 10.88 -13.22 -0.34
C ALA A 15 10.21 -12.38 0.75
N PHE A 16 10.07 -11.08 0.49
CA PHE A 16 9.29 -10.18 1.32
C PHE A 16 7.95 -9.92 0.66
N ILE A 17 6.87 -10.27 1.35
CA ILE A 17 5.50 -10.06 0.89
C ILE A 17 4.80 -9.20 1.94
N LEU A 18 4.39 -8.01 1.54
CA LEU A 18 3.61 -7.10 2.38
C LEU A 18 2.13 -7.19 2.01
N HIS A 19 1.26 -7.06 3.01
CA HIS A 19 -0.18 -7.00 2.79
C HIS A 19 -0.72 -5.64 3.19
N ALA A 20 -1.34 -4.95 2.23
CA ALA A 20 -1.94 -3.64 2.41
C ALA A 20 -3.46 -3.71 2.20
N HIS A 21 -4.17 -3.49 3.29
CA HIS A 21 -5.61 -3.47 3.32
C HIS A 21 -6.13 -2.40 4.29
N LEU A 22 -7.22 -1.75 3.89
CA LEU A 22 -8.09 -0.99 4.78
C LEU A 22 -9.55 -1.29 4.40
N PRO A 23 -10.46 -1.36 5.39
CA PRO A 23 -11.88 -1.47 5.13
C PRO A 23 -12.36 -0.25 4.33
N TYR A 24 -13.45 -0.41 3.57
CA TYR A 24 -13.97 0.68 2.77
C TYR A 24 -14.55 1.79 3.66
N VAL A 25 -14.01 3.00 3.51
CA VAL A 25 -14.46 4.19 4.23
C VAL A 25 -15.73 4.73 3.56
N ARG A 26 -16.80 4.89 4.34
CA ARG A 26 -18.06 5.47 3.86
C ARG A 26 -18.16 6.94 4.30
N LYS A 27 -18.68 7.79 3.40
CA LYS A 27 -18.89 9.22 3.57
C LYS A 27 -20.10 9.58 4.45
N ASN A 28 -20.23 9.10 5.63
CA ASN A 28 -21.44 9.38 6.38
C ASN A 28 -21.30 10.56 7.35
N GLU A 29 -20.07 10.95 7.73
CA GLU A 29 -19.83 12.03 8.68
C GLU A 29 -18.52 12.76 8.34
N LYS A 30 -18.45 14.07 8.60
CA LYS A 30 -17.20 14.82 8.52
C LYS A 30 -16.24 14.31 9.60
N ASN A 31 -15.01 13.98 9.20
CA ASN A 31 -13.93 13.52 10.09
C ASN A 31 -14.24 12.19 10.79
N SER A 32 -14.71 11.19 10.06
CA SER A 32 -14.90 9.87 10.63
C SER A 32 -13.55 9.24 11.03
N LEU A 33 -13.58 8.37 12.04
CA LEU A 33 -12.40 7.63 12.50
C LEU A 33 -11.78 6.80 11.37
N GLU A 34 -12.60 6.28 10.48
CA GLU A 34 -12.18 5.47 9.33
C GLU A 34 -11.42 6.31 8.29
N GLU A 35 -11.87 7.55 8.02
CA GLU A 35 -11.11 8.48 7.17
C GLU A 35 -9.77 8.84 7.82
N ASP A 36 -9.76 9.05 9.13
CA ASP A 36 -8.53 9.32 9.89
C ASP A 36 -7.52 8.18 9.76
N TRP A 37 -7.95 6.93 9.89
CA TRP A 37 -7.10 5.75 9.69
C TRP A 37 -6.52 5.68 8.28
N PHE A 38 -7.32 5.99 7.26
CA PHE A 38 -6.83 6.04 5.89
C PHE A 38 -5.74 7.10 5.72
N PHE A 39 -5.96 8.30 6.22
CA PHE A 39 -5.00 9.39 6.10
C PHE A 39 -3.72 9.12 6.91
N GLN A 40 -3.84 8.52 8.09
CA GLN A 40 -2.67 8.07 8.86
C GLN A 40 -1.88 7.01 8.10
N ALA A 41 -2.55 6.02 7.52
CA ALA A 41 -1.89 4.99 6.72
C ALA A 41 -1.20 5.57 5.47
N VAL A 42 -1.80 6.56 4.81
CA VAL A 42 -1.17 7.31 3.71
C VAL A 42 0.10 8.00 4.17
N LEU A 43 0.02 8.73 5.29
CA LEU A 43 1.12 9.51 5.85
C LEU A 43 2.28 8.64 6.34
N GLU A 44 1.96 7.58 7.11
CA GLU A 44 2.96 6.84 7.89
C GLU A 44 3.44 5.56 7.21
N CYS A 45 2.65 5.00 6.29
CA CYS A 45 2.98 3.74 5.62
C CYS A 45 3.16 3.89 4.11
N TYR A 46 2.13 4.35 3.38
CA TYR A 46 2.14 4.21 1.92
C TYR A 46 3.07 5.19 1.22
N ILE A 47 3.07 6.47 1.58
CA ILE A 47 4.02 7.43 1.01
C ILE A 47 5.46 7.05 1.40
N PRO A 48 5.81 6.78 2.67
CA PRO A 48 7.14 6.34 3.04
C PRO A 48 7.62 5.09 2.30
N LEU A 49 6.76 4.07 2.18
CA LEU A 49 7.09 2.83 1.47
C LEU A 49 7.43 3.09 0.00
N VAL A 50 6.57 3.84 -0.70
CA VAL A 50 6.80 4.19 -2.10
C VAL A 50 8.11 4.96 -2.27
N ARG A 51 8.38 5.96 -1.41
CA ARG A 51 9.61 6.75 -1.45
C ARG A 51 10.86 5.91 -1.24
N VAL A 52 10.84 4.99 -0.27
CA VAL A 52 11.95 4.06 -0.01
C VAL A 52 12.21 3.17 -1.23
N LEU A 53 11.15 2.62 -1.84
CA LEU A 53 11.29 1.78 -3.03
C LEU A 53 11.79 2.57 -4.24
N GLU A 54 11.31 3.80 -4.45
CA GLU A 54 11.81 4.69 -5.50
C GLU A 54 13.30 5.03 -5.31
N GLU A 55 13.74 5.16 -4.08
CA GLU A 55 15.14 5.40 -3.76
C GLU A 55 15.99 4.14 -3.96
N SER A 56 15.48 2.99 -3.57
CA SER A 56 16.14 1.69 -3.79
C SER A 56 16.39 1.40 -5.26
N ILE A 57 15.45 1.73 -6.16
CA ILE A 57 15.65 1.59 -7.61
C ILE A 57 16.83 2.45 -8.11
N LYS A 58 17.02 3.63 -7.55
CA LYS A 58 18.12 4.52 -7.97
C LYS A 58 19.47 4.01 -7.51
N LEU A 59 19.52 3.39 -6.34
CA LEU A 59 20.75 2.87 -5.73
C LEU A 59 21.12 1.49 -6.28
N GLU A 60 20.14 0.59 -6.39
CA GLU A 60 20.32 -0.83 -6.69
C GLU A 60 19.17 -1.33 -7.59
N PRO A 61 19.14 -0.95 -8.89
CA PRO A 61 18.00 -1.22 -9.76
C PRO A 61 17.62 -2.71 -9.87
N ASP A 62 18.62 -3.59 -9.84
CA ASP A 62 18.41 -5.03 -10.07
C ASP A 62 18.10 -5.81 -8.77
N ASN A 63 18.37 -5.23 -7.61
CA ASN A 63 18.30 -5.94 -6.32
C ASN A 63 17.07 -5.59 -5.48
N ALA A 64 16.42 -4.45 -5.75
CA ALA A 64 15.22 -4.03 -5.02
C ALA A 64 13.98 -4.79 -5.53
N LYS A 65 13.65 -5.92 -4.91
CA LYS A 65 12.48 -6.74 -5.25
C LYS A 65 11.59 -6.92 -4.02
N LEU A 66 10.31 -6.58 -4.19
CA LEU A 66 9.29 -6.70 -3.15
C LEU A 66 7.96 -7.12 -3.78
N THR A 67 7.18 -7.89 -3.06
CA THR A 67 5.77 -8.15 -3.41
C THR A 67 4.86 -7.44 -2.43
N ILE A 68 3.83 -6.77 -2.92
CA ILE A 68 2.78 -6.19 -2.09
C ILE A 68 1.39 -6.66 -2.55
N SER A 69 0.56 -7.05 -1.60
CA SER A 69 -0.86 -7.23 -1.86
C SER A 69 -1.59 -5.92 -1.61
N LEU A 70 -2.22 -5.37 -2.66
CA LEU A 70 -3.12 -4.23 -2.53
C LEU A 70 -4.56 -4.69 -2.63
N SER A 71 -5.32 -4.56 -1.55
CA SER A 71 -6.74 -4.94 -1.57
C SER A 71 -7.55 -4.00 -2.48
N PRO A 72 -8.57 -4.50 -3.17
CA PRO A 72 -9.43 -3.67 -4.02
C PRO A 72 -10.11 -2.52 -3.26
N THR A 73 -10.46 -2.73 -1.99
CA THR A 73 -11.00 -1.67 -1.13
C THR A 73 -9.99 -0.53 -0.94
N LEU A 74 -8.74 -0.83 -0.63
CA LEU A 74 -7.68 0.17 -0.49
C LEU A 74 -7.41 0.89 -1.82
N ILE A 75 -7.36 0.17 -2.94
CA ILE A 75 -7.21 0.79 -4.27
C ILE A 75 -8.36 1.78 -4.52
N SER A 76 -9.61 1.41 -4.19
CA SER A 76 -10.77 2.29 -4.34
C SER A 76 -10.70 3.54 -3.45
N LEU A 77 -10.12 3.43 -2.25
CA LEU A 77 -9.86 4.60 -1.39
C LEU A 77 -8.83 5.54 -2.03
N PHE A 78 -7.73 5.01 -2.57
CA PHE A 78 -6.76 5.82 -3.31
C PHE A 78 -7.33 6.49 -4.56
N GLN A 79 -8.31 5.88 -5.22
CA GLN A 79 -9.00 6.43 -6.40
C GLN A 79 -10.04 7.49 -6.05
N SER A 80 -10.43 7.64 -4.78
CA SER A 80 -11.43 8.60 -4.36
C SER A 80 -10.90 10.04 -4.47
N ALA A 81 -11.40 10.80 -5.44
CA ALA A 81 -11.06 12.22 -5.61
C ALA A 81 -11.34 13.05 -4.35
N GLU A 82 -12.40 12.70 -3.60
CA GLU A 82 -12.73 13.37 -2.36
C GLU A 82 -11.68 13.14 -1.28
N LEU A 83 -11.24 11.89 -1.07
CA LEU A 83 -10.19 11.58 -0.09
C LEU A 83 -8.86 12.21 -0.51
N GLN A 84 -8.57 12.24 -1.81
CA GLN A 84 -7.39 12.94 -2.33
C GLN A 84 -7.40 14.43 -2.01
N MET A 85 -8.55 15.10 -2.12
CA MET A 85 -8.69 16.52 -1.77
C MET A 85 -8.66 16.78 -0.26
N LYS A 86 -9.18 15.87 0.55
CA LYS A 86 -9.22 16.00 2.01
C LYS A 86 -7.86 15.78 2.70
N PHE A 87 -6.98 15.00 2.13
CA PHE A 87 -5.70 14.66 2.78
C PHE A 87 -4.84 15.89 3.09
N PRO A 88 -4.64 16.88 2.18
CA PRO A 88 -3.89 18.10 2.50
C PRO A 88 -4.52 18.91 3.62
N GLU A 89 -5.84 19.03 3.68
CA GLU A 89 -6.55 19.73 4.77
C GLU A 89 -6.32 19.01 6.11
N TRP A 90 -6.47 17.68 6.09
CA TRP A 90 -6.27 16.85 7.26
C TRP A 90 -4.84 16.95 7.83
N ILE A 91 -3.81 16.89 7.00
CA ILE A 91 -2.42 16.98 7.46
C ILE A 91 -2.04 18.39 7.91
N ASN A 92 -2.52 19.45 7.22
CA ASN A 92 -2.28 20.83 7.61
C ASN A 92 -2.90 21.16 8.97
N THR A 93 -4.06 20.58 9.30
CA THR A 93 -4.66 20.73 10.63
C THR A 93 -3.74 20.16 11.71
N ARG A 94 -3.11 19.02 11.47
CA ARG A 94 -2.18 18.38 12.42
C ARG A 94 -0.85 19.12 12.53
N ILE A 95 -0.35 19.66 11.44
CA ILE A 95 0.84 20.53 11.43
C ILE A 95 0.60 21.73 12.35
N LYS A 96 -0.53 22.42 12.22
CA LYS A 96 -0.88 23.56 13.08
C LYS A 96 -0.92 23.18 14.56
N LEU A 97 -1.54 22.04 14.90
CA LEU A 97 -1.56 21.55 16.28
C LEU A 97 -0.17 21.28 16.84
N LEU A 98 0.76 20.75 16.01
CA LEU A 98 2.16 20.52 16.42
C LEU A 98 2.93 21.84 16.62
N GLU A 99 2.65 22.87 15.83
CA GLU A 99 3.27 24.21 15.96
C GLU A 99 2.87 24.91 17.26
N GLU A 100 1.67 24.63 17.78
CA GLU A 100 1.13 25.20 19.01
C GLU A 100 1.60 24.47 20.29
N LEU A 101 2.38 23.38 20.15
CA LEU A 101 2.85 22.60 21.31
C LEU A 101 3.86 23.37 22.17
N PRO A 102 3.82 23.15 23.53
CA PRO A 102 4.74 23.78 24.46
C PRO A 102 6.22 23.48 24.14
N GLU A 103 7.11 24.41 24.53
CA GLU A 103 8.56 24.31 24.28
C GLU A 103 9.18 22.98 24.76
N LYS A 104 8.68 22.39 25.84
CA LYS A 104 9.14 21.09 26.36
C LYS A 104 9.00 19.94 25.37
N GLN A 105 8.12 20.08 24.37
CA GLN A 105 7.83 19.06 23.35
C GLN A 105 8.44 19.43 21.99
N ARG A 106 9.20 20.54 21.92
CA ARG A 106 9.70 21.13 20.66
C ARG A 106 10.50 20.15 19.80
N ASN A 107 11.39 19.36 20.41
CA ASN A 107 12.22 18.43 19.63
C ASN A 107 11.40 17.33 18.93
N ALA A 108 10.44 16.75 19.64
CA ALA A 108 9.54 15.75 19.05
C ALA A 108 8.62 16.36 17.98
N SER A 109 8.05 17.56 18.27
CA SER A 109 7.18 18.25 17.31
C SER A 109 7.94 18.67 16.05
N GLN A 110 9.19 19.13 16.13
CA GLN A 110 9.99 19.47 14.95
C GLN A 110 10.26 18.28 14.04
N PHE A 111 10.55 17.11 14.62
CA PHE A 111 10.71 15.88 13.86
C PHE A 111 9.41 15.51 13.11
N LEU A 112 8.26 15.55 13.81
CA LEU A 112 6.96 15.24 13.23
C LEU A 112 6.56 16.29 12.17
N LEU A 113 6.75 17.57 12.45
CA LEU A 113 6.49 18.67 11.50
C LEU A 113 7.27 18.48 10.20
N LYS A 114 8.57 18.20 10.31
CA LYS A 114 9.40 17.93 9.13
C LYS A 114 8.86 16.72 8.35
N ASN A 115 8.59 15.61 9.03
CA ASN A 115 8.07 14.40 8.39
C ASN A 115 6.74 14.68 7.68
N MET A 116 5.77 15.30 8.36
CA MET A 116 4.47 15.61 7.77
C MET A 116 4.60 16.55 6.57
N SER A 117 5.44 17.58 6.66
CA SER A 117 5.68 18.51 5.55
C SER A 117 6.32 17.79 4.35
N ASP A 118 7.30 16.91 4.58
CA ASP A 118 7.94 16.14 3.53
C ASP A 118 6.96 15.19 2.82
N GLN A 119 6.03 14.57 3.56
CA GLN A 119 5.01 13.69 2.98
C GLN A 119 3.93 14.49 2.23
N LEU A 120 3.54 15.65 2.74
CA LEU A 120 2.61 16.55 2.05
C LEU A 120 3.21 17.04 0.74
N ASN A 121 4.46 17.49 0.74
CA ASN A 121 5.16 17.92 -0.48
C ASN A 121 5.24 16.79 -1.51
N TYR A 122 5.47 15.56 -1.07
CA TYR A 122 5.46 14.39 -1.94
C TYR A 122 4.06 14.15 -2.53
N TRP A 123 3.01 14.20 -1.71
CA TRP A 123 1.63 14.06 -2.14
C TRP A 123 1.25 15.12 -3.19
N GLU A 124 1.55 16.38 -2.94
CA GLU A 124 1.26 17.49 -3.85
C GLU A 124 2.02 17.36 -5.16
N LYS A 125 3.30 16.98 -5.10
CA LYS A 125 4.14 16.75 -6.29
C LYS A 125 3.50 15.77 -7.28
N TYR A 126 2.78 14.78 -6.79
CA TYR A 126 2.12 13.76 -7.61
C TYR A 126 0.59 13.93 -7.65
N SER A 127 0.09 15.12 -7.30
CA SER A 127 -1.34 15.47 -7.33
C SER A 127 -2.23 14.47 -6.60
N GLY A 128 -1.75 13.93 -5.50
CA GLY A 128 -2.47 12.94 -4.68
C GLY A 128 -2.58 11.53 -5.28
N ASN A 129 -2.00 11.30 -6.45
CA ASN A 129 -2.13 10.02 -7.15
C ASN A 129 -1.03 9.03 -6.76
N ILE A 130 -1.18 8.43 -5.58
CA ILE A 130 -0.23 7.44 -5.06
C ILE A 130 -0.25 6.13 -5.87
N LEU A 131 -1.38 5.78 -6.50
CA LEU A 131 -1.49 4.58 -7.32
C LEU A 131 -0.58 4.65 -8.57
N ASN A 132 -0.40 5.83 -9.15
CA ASN A 132 0.55 6.01 -10.24
C ASN A 132 1.99 5.76 -9.80
N ARG A 133 2.29 5.96 -8.51
CA ARG A 133 3.62 5.66 -7.97
C ARG A 133 3.81 4.16 -7.76
N PHE A 134 2.78 3.46 -7.27
CA PHE A 134 2.77 2.00 -7.22
C PHE A 134 2.89 1.40 -8.63
N LYS A 135 2.17 1.96 -9.61
CA LYS A 135 2.29 1.52 -11.00
C LYS A 135 3.70 1.74 -11.56
N TYR A 136 4.32 2.88 -11.30
CA TYR A 136 5.70 3.14 -11.68
C TYR A 136 6.68 2.08 -11.11
N LEU A 137 6.51 1.70 -9.85
CA LEU A 137 7.31 0.67 -9.20
C LEU A 137 7.07 -0.72 -9.81
N LEU A 138 5.84 -1.03 -10.17
CA LEU A 138 5.48 -2.26 -10.90
C LEU A 138 6.13 -2.28 -12.28
N ASP A 139 5.99 -1.20 -13.05
CA ASP A 139 6.54 -1.09 -14.41
C ASP A 139 8.08 -1.14 -14.42
N SER A 140 8.73 -0.69 -13.35
CA SER A 140 10.20 -0.79 -13.18
C SER A 140 10.68 -2.19 -12.79
N GLY A 141 9.77 -3.11 -12.45
CA GLY A 141 10.10 -4.45 -11.98
C GLY A 141 10.68 -4.51 -10.56
N CYS A 142 10.64 -3.41 -9.80
CA CYS A 142 11.00 -3.39 -8.38
C CYS A 142 9.90 -3.97 -7.49
N LEU A 143 8.65 -3.82 -7.88
CA LEU A 143 7.49 -4.20 -7.10
C LEU A 143 6.58 -5.12 -7.90
N ASP A 144 6.28 -6.30 -7.35
CA ASP A 144 5.16 -7.11 -7.79
C ASP A 144 3.91 -6.73 -7.00
N ILE A 145 2.82 -6.42 -7.69
CA ILE A 145 1.54 -6.11 -7.05
C ILE A 145 0.61 -7.29 -7.26
N ILE A 146 0.23 -7.96 -6.17
CA ILE A 146 -0.80 -8.99 -6.14
C ILE A 146 -2.10 -8.43 -5.58
N THR A 147 -3.21 -9.14 -5.79
CA THR A 147 -4.52 -8.72 -5.28
C THR A 147 -4.90 -9.42 -3.99
N CYS A 148 -6.10 -9.12 -3.50
CA CYS A 148 -6.78 -9.79 -2.40
C CYS A 148 -8.24 -10.04 -2.80
N ALA A 149 -9.07 -10.71 -1.98
CA ALA A 149 -10.50 -10.79 -2.23
C ALA A 149 -11.15 -9.40 -2.29
N ALA A 150 -12.17 -9.20 -3.13
CA ALA A 150 -12.70 -7.89 -3.50
C ALA A 150 -13.08 -6.99 -2.32
N THR A 151 -13.76 -7.55 -1.33
CA THR A 151 -14.15 -6.84 -0.10
C THR A 151 -13.40 -7.32 1.14
N HIS A 152 -12.29 -8.02 0.95
CA HIS A 152 -11.54 -8.69 2.02
C HIS A 152 -12.40 -9.69 2.82
N GLY A 153 -13.39 -10.30 2.17
CA GLY A 153 -14.28 -11.27 2.81
C GLY A 153 -13.54 -12.53 3.25
N TYR A 154 -13.83 -13.02 4.45
CA TYR A 154 -13.21 -14.23 5.01
C TYR A 154 -13.67 -15.46 4.23
N LEU A 155 -12.83 -15.94 3.29
CA LEU A 155 -13.21 -16.96 2.31
C LEU A 155 -13.71 -18.29 2.92
N PRO A 156 -13.16 -18.79 4.04
CA PRO A 156 -13.67 -20.02 4.66
C PRO A 156 -15.13 -19.96 5.11
N ILE A 157 -15.63 -18.80 5.53
CA ILE A 157 -17.07 -18.63 5.82
C ILE A 157 -17.88 -18.53 4.53
N LEU A 158 -17.34 -17.85 3.51
CA LEU A 158 -18.02 -17.66 2.23
C LEU A 158 -18.13 -18.94 1.40
N ARG A 159 -17.38 -20.00 1.72
CA ARG A 159 -17.39 -21.27 0.98
C ARG A 159 -18.75 -21.95 0.92
N GLU A 160 -19.66 -21.67 1.85
CA GLU A 160 -21.03 -22.18 1.84
C GLU A 160 -21.79 -21.73 0.57
N ASN A 161 -21.32 -20.64 -0.06
CA ASN A 161 -21.79 -20.20 -1.36
C ASN A 161 -20.58 -20.00 -2.29
N PRO A 162 -20.18 -21.02 -3.07
CA PRO A 162 -19.01 -20.97 -3.96
C PRO A 162 -19.07 -19.82 -4.97
N GLU A 163 -20.25 -19.44 -5.43
CA GLU A 163 -20.41 -18.32 -6.36
C GLU A 163 -19.97 -16.99 -5.74
N THR A 164 -20.17 -16.83 -4.43
CA THR A 164 -19.69 -15.67 -3.68
C THR A 164 -18.16 -15.63 -3.67
N VAL A 165 -17.50 -16.75 -3.44
CA VAL A 165 -16.01 -16.84 -3.48
C VAL A 165 -15.50 -16.50 -4.88
N ILE A 166 -16.09 -17.09 -5.92
CA ILE A 166 -15.76 -16.79 -7.32
C ILE A 166 -16.00 -15.31 -7.62
N GLY A 167 -17.09 -14.74 -7.14
CA GLY A 167 -17.40 -13.31 -7.27
C GLY A 167 -16.34 -12.42 -6.63
N GLN A 168 -15.90 -12.74 -5.41
CA GLN A 168 -14.83 -12.03 -4.71
C GLN A 168 -13.53 -12.03 -5.52
N ILE A 169 -13.12 -13.17 -6.04
CA ILE A 169 -11.86 -13.31 -6.78
C ILE A 169 -11.95 -12.65 -8.15
N LYS A 170 -13.00 -12.92 -8.93
CA LYS A 170 -13.17 -12.33 -10.27
C LYS A 170 -13.26 -10.81 -10.23
N THR A 171 -13.97 -10.25 -9.25
CA THR A 171 -14.07 -8.80 -9.08
C THR A 171 -12.72 -8.20 -8.73
N ALA A 172 -11.96 -8.83 -7.84
CA ALA A 172 -10.61 -8.38 -7.48
C ALA A 172 -9.66 -8.37 -8.68
N VAL A 173 -9.64 -9.46 -9.46
CA VAL A 173 -8.80 -9.56 -10.66
C VAL A 173 -9.15 -8.49 -11.69
N ARG A 174 -10.45 -8.26 -11.95
CA ARG A 174 -10.91 -7.21 -12.87
C ARG A 174 -10.51 -5.81 -12.38
N HIS A 175 -10.69 -5.54 -11.11
CA HIS A 175 -10.33 -4.25 -10.50
C HIS A 175 -8.82 -4.00 -10.57
N HIS A 176 -8.00 -5.01 -10.25
CA HIS A 176 -6.56 -4.93 -10.40
C HIS A 176 -6.16 -4.64 -11.85
N GLN A 177 -6.73 -5.40 -12.80
CA GLN A 177 -6.41 -5.25 -14.21
C GLN A 177 -6.83 -3.87 -14.75
N SER A 178 -7.97 -3.32 -14.33
CA SER A 178 -8.40 -1.97 -14.72
C SER A 178 -7.52 -0.87 -14.12
N THR A 179 -6.92 -1.11 -12.94
CA THR A 179 -6.07 -0.14 -12.25
C THR A 179 -4.65 -0.12 -12.78
N PHE A 180 -4.03 -1.31 -12.94
CA PHE A 180 -2.61 -1.45 -13.27
C PHE A 180 -2.36 -1.85 -14.72
N ASN A 181 -3.40 -2.17 -15.48
CA ASN A 181 -3.35 -2.65 -16.88
C ASN A 181 -2.62 -4.00 -17.06
N VAL A 182 -2.48 -4.77 -15.99
CA VAL A 182 -1.93 -6.13 -15.98
C VAL A 182 -2.80 -7.04 -15.10
N LYS A 183 -2.76 -8.35 -15.34
CA LYS A 183 -3.38 -9.31 -14.43
C LYS A 183 -2.50 -9.49 -13.19
N PRO A 184 -3.09 -9.67 -11.99
CA PRO A 184 -2.29 -9.99 -10.81
C PRO A 184 -1.67 -11.38 -10.96
N LEU A 185 -0.41 -11.53 -10.54
CA LEU A 185 0.30 -12.80 -10.54
C LEU A 185 -0.07 -13.70 -9.37
N GLY A 186 -0.74 -13.17 -8.36
CA GLY A 186 -1.14 -13.90 -7.16
C GLY A 186 -2.24 -13.21 -6.39
N ILE A 187 -2.67 -13.88 -5.34
CA ILE A 187 -3.67 -13.37 -4.40
C ILE A 187 -3.17 -13.58 -2.95
N TRP A 188 -3.35 -12.57 -2.12
CA TRP A 188 -3.26 -12.73 -0.67
C TRP A 188 -4.62 -13.13 -0.13
N LEU A 189 -4.69 -14.24 0.59
CA LEU A 189 -5.94 -14.68 1.19
C LEU A 189 -6.32 -13.75 2.37
N PRO A 190 -7.55 -13.23 2.43
CA PRO A 190 -8.00 -12.45 3.58
C PRO A 190 -7.74 -13.19 4.89
N GLU A 191 -7.10 -12.50 5.86
CA GLU A 191 -6.73 -13.05 7.16
C GLU A 191 -5.84 -14.31 7.09
N CYS A 192 -5.11 -14.49 5.97
CA CYS A 192 -4.29 -15.67 5.70
C CYS A 192 -5.07 -17.01 5.76
N ALA A 193 -6.39 -16.95 5.55
CA ALA A 193 -7.27 -18.07 5.76
C ALA A 193 -7.47 -18.90 4.49
N TYR A 194 -7.11 -20.17 4.58
CA TYR A 194 -7.26 -21.17 3.54
C TYR A 194 -8.30 -22.23 3.93
N TYR A 195 -8.90 -22.84 2.96
CA TYR A 195 -9.69 -24.08 3.10
C TYR A 195 -9.39 -25.01 1.93
N GLU A 196 -9.57 -26.31 2.14
CA GLU A 196 -9.28 -27.34 1.16
C GLU A 196 -10.00 -27.09 -0.19
N ASN A 197 -9.26 -27.21 -1.30
CA ASN A 197 -9.71 -26.98 -2.69
C ASN A 197 -9.99 -25.51 -3.07
N LEU A 198 -9.55 -24.54 -2.29
CA LEU A 198 -9.69 -23.12 -2.67
C LEU A 198 -8.83 -22.77 -3.90
N ASP A 199 -7.75 -23.49 -4.13
CA ASP A 199 -6.72 -23.28 -5.16
C ASP A 199 -6.93 -24.15 -6.42
N ILE A 200 -8.01 -24.93 -6.49
CA ILE A 200 -8.41 -25.75 -7.63
C ILE A 200 -9.52 -25.07 -8.43
#